data_0882b236234e4f788a02dad6aa213b5c
#
_entry.id   0882b236234e4f788a02dad6aa213b5c
#
_cell.length_a   1.000
_cell.length_b   1.000
_cell.length_c   1.000
_cell.angle_alpha   90.00
_cell.angle_beta   90.00
_cell.angle_gamma   90.00
#
_symmetry.space_group_name_H-M   'P 1'
#
loop_
_entity.id
_entity.type
_entity.pdbx_description
1 polymer ?
#
loop_
_entity_poly.entity_id
_entity_poly.type
_entity_poly.pdbx_seq_one_letter_code
_entity_poly.pdbx_strand_id
1 'polypeptide(L)'
;MRTLDGRYRLEQRIGVGGMSEVWRAYDQVLDRPVAVKLISPGRDDRDGPVDRIRAEARSAARLEHPNVASVHDFGTSSTWPGRPVPYIVMELAEGETLAVHLRAGPLDWRIAVRVCAEVAAALAAAHAEGIVHRDVKPANVMLTPAGVKVLDFGIAIAAGEPDPMPTGMVLGTPAYLAPEQLDEAPATPAADMYALGVLLYYSLTARLPYRAATASELLLVRRRQPPEPLPDIAGLPPEVAELCHSCLADDPEQRPTSLVAALLLAEAVDARVYVPMTIPTSRRSAPTSPWTERAAAEATEAVAVAHEPNLPSAR
;
A
#
# COMPACT_ATOMS: atom_id res chain seq x y z
N MET A 1 -6.36 25.40 -18.38
CA MET A 1 -6.51 24.05 -17.82
C MET A 1 -5.40 23.18 -18.38
N ARG A 2 -4.76 22.35 -17.58
CA ARG A 2 -3.70 21.45 -18.04
C ARG A 2 -4.29 20.06 -18.29
N THR A 3 -3.91 19.44 -19.41
CA THR A 3 -4.33 18.07 -19.76
C THR A 3 -3.08 17.23 -19.91
N LEU A 4 -3.05 16.07 -19.26
CA LEU A 4 -1.98 15.10 -19.36
C LEU A 4 -2.33 14.13 -20.50
N ASP A 5 -1.39 13.95 -21.43
CA ASP A 5 -1.45 13.04 -22.59
C ASP A 5 -2.77 13.14 -23.39
N GLY A 6 -3.38 14.36 -23.43
CA GLY A 6 -4.66 14.59 -24.12
C GLY A 6 -5.88 13.91 -23.48
N ARG A 7 -5.72 13.22 -22.34
CA ARG A 7 -6.77 12.41 -21.71
C ARG A 7 -7.20 12.93 -20.34
N TYR A 8 -6.27 13.22 -19.44
CA TYR A 8 -6.59 13.58 -18.06
C TYR A 8 -6.56 15.08 -17.86
N ARG A 9 -7.73 15.73 -17.81
CA ARG A 9 -7.87 17.16 -17.56
C ARG A 9 -7.76 17.43 -16.07
N LEU A 10 -6.70 18.11 -15.64
CA LEU A 10 -6.51 18.52 -14.26
C LEU A 10 -7.49 19.64 -13.88
N GLU A 11 -8.24 19.46 -12.79
CA GLU A 11 -9.29 20.39 -12.36
C GLU A 11 -8.89 21.16 -11.11
N GLN A 12 -8.61 20.44 -10.02
CA GLN A 12 -8.31 21.01 -8.72
C GLN A 12 -7.19 20.22 -8.05
N ARG A 13 -6.23 20.92 -7.46
CA ARG A 13 -5.23 20.29 -6.60
C ARG A 13 -5.86 19.96 -5.25
N ILE A 14 -5.86 18.70 -4.87
CA ILE A 14 -6.49 18.18 -3.65
C ILE A 14 -5.46 17.74 -2.59
N GLY A 15 -4.18 17.61 -2.95
CA GLY A 15 -3.11 17.26 -2.01
C GLY A 15 -1.75 17.76 -2.47
N VAL A 16 -0.86 18.03 -1.50
CA VAL A 16 0.55 18.38 -1.71
C VAL A 16 1.38 17.58 -0.73
N GLY A 17 2.33 16.80 -1.24
CA GLY A 17 3.37 16.11 -0.46
C GLY A 17 4.75 16.70 -0.75
N GLY A 18 5.78 16.20 -0.07
CA GLY A 18 7.15 16.68 -0.26
C GLY A 18 7.65 16.53 -1.70
N MET A 19 7.29 15.44 -2.37
CA MET A 19 7.73 15.09 -3.73
C MET A 19 6.57 14.79 -4.68
N SER A 20 5.33 15.10 -4.32
CA SER A 20 4.16 14.80 -5.15
C SER A 20 3.04 15.80 -4.95
N GLU A 21 2.25 15.98 -6.01
CA GLU A 21 0.97 16.70 -5.98
C GLU A 21 -0.14 15.76 -6.39
N VAL A 22 -1.27 15.79 -5.68
CA VAL A 22 -2.47 15.03 -6.04
C VAL A 22 -3.53 15.99 -6.57
N TRP A 23 -4.06 15.66 -7.73
CA TRP A 23 -5.07 16.46 -8.41
C TRP A 23 -6.35 15.68 -8.60
N ARG A 24 -7.49 16.30 -8.35
CA ARG A 24 -8.75 15.90 -8.95
C ARG A 24 -8.64 16.17 -10.45
N ALA A 25 -8.95 15.17 -11.26
CA ALA A 25 -8.90 15.26 -12.71
C ALA A 25 -10.11 14.57 -13.34
N TYR A 26 -10.33 14.81 -14.62
CA TYR A 26 -11.38 14.19 -15.39
C TYR A 26 -10.77 13.35 -16.52
N ASP A 27 -11.06 12.06 -16.54
CA ASP A 27 -10.72 11.15 -17.64
C ASP A 27 -11.69 11.39 -18.79
N GLN A 28 -11.25 12.12 -19.83
CA GLN A 28 -12.07 12.51 -20.98
C GLN A 28 -12.42 11.33 -21.90
N VAL A 29 -11.73 10.20 -21.77
CA VAL A 29 -11.97 9.00 -22.56
C VAL A 29 -13.03 8.10 -21.90
N LEU A 30 -12.92 7.91 -20.56
CA LEU A 30 -13.85 7.07 -19.81
C LEU A 30 -14.98 7.85 -19.13
N ASP A 31 -15.03 9.18 -19.34
CA ASP A 31 -16.06 10.09 -18.86
C ASP A 31 -16.31 10.00 -17.35
N ARG A 32 -15.22 10.05 -16.56
CA ARG A 32 -15.27 9.90 -15.09
C ARG A 32 -14.24 10.75 -14.34
N PRO A 33 -14.55 11.15 -13.09
CA PRO A 33 -13.57 11.78 -12.22
C PRO A 33 -12.53 10.75 -11.76
N VAL A 34 -11.27 11.20 -11.62
CA VAL A 34 -10.13 10.40 -11.14
C VAL A 34 -9.23 11.26 -10.27
N ALA A 35 -8.39 10.62 -9.44
CA ALA A 35 -7.28 11.26 -8.79
C ALA A 35 -6.01 11.04 -9.62
N VAL A 36 -5.20 12.09 -9.79
CA VAL A 36 -3.93 12.03 -10.51
C VAL A 36 -2.82 12.49 -9.57
N LYS A 37 -1.90 11.59 -9.26
CA LYS A 37 -0.71 11.87 -8.46
C LYS A 37 0.45 12.15 -9.40
N LEU A 38 0.92 13.41 -9.42
CA LEU A 38 2.11 13.85 -10.14
C LEU A 38 3.32 13.66 -9.22
N ILE A 39 4.36 12.99 -9.70
CA ILE A 39 5.56 12.71 -8.92
C ILE A 39 6.69 13.56 -9.45
N SER A 40 7.17 14.52 -8.64
CA SER A 40 8.30 15.37 -9.01
C SER A 40 9.59 14.59 -8.85
N PRO A 41 10.37 14.33 -9.93
CA PRO A 41 11.67 13.69 -9.79
C PRO A 41 12.62 14.58 -8.97
N GLY A 42 13.38 13.99 -8.07
CA GLY A 42 14.41 14.67 -7.29
C GLY A 42 15.46 15.35 -8.18
N ARG A 43 16.18 16.33 -7.65
CA ARG A 43 17.19 17.11 -8.43
C ARG A 43 18.36 16.26 -8.93
N ASP A 44 18.66 15.12 -8.27
CA ASP A 44 19.83 14.29 -8.54
C ASP A 44 19.55 12.99 -9.32
N ASP A 45 18.29 12.70 -9.63
CA ASP A 45 17.90 11.49 -10.35
C ASP A 45 18.12 11.62 -11.86
N ARG A 46 19.29 11.18 -12.34
CA ARG A 46 19.61 11.24 -13.77
C ARG A 46 19.04 10.10 -14.61
N ASP A 47 18.94 8.87 -14.06
CA ASP A 47 18.47 7.70 -14.83
C ASP A 47 17.94 6.59 -13.90
N GLY A 48 16.68 6.61 -13.47
CA GLY A 48 16.13 5.47 -12.75
C GLY A 48 14.79 5.60 -12.01
N PRO A 49 14.32 6.79 -11.62
CA PRO A 49 13.10 6.89 -10.81
C PRO A 49 11.84 6.46 -11.57
N VAL A 50 11.74 6.74 -12.88
CA VAL A 50 10.55 6.45 -13.69
C VAL A 50 10.26 4.96 -13.77
N ASP A 51 11.29 4.11 -13.99
CA ASP A 51 11.11 2.67 -14.09
C ASP A 51 10.75 2.03 -12.75
N ARG A 52 11.29 2.56 -11.64
CA ARG A 52 10.93 2.14 -10.28
C ARG A 52 9.48 2.51 -9.96
N ILE A 53 9.07 3.76 -10.21
CA ILE A 53 7.69 4.23 -10.04
C ILE A 53 6.72 3.39 -10.90
N ARG A 54 7.12 3.09 -12.14
CA ARG A 54 6.33 2.23 -13.03
C ARG A 54 6.18 0.80 -12.48
N ALA A 55 7.25 0.23 -11.91
CA ALA A 55 7.22 -1.11 -11.33
C ALA A 55 6.28 -1.16 -10.11
N GLU A 56 6.33 -0.15 -9.25
CA GLU A 56 5.46 -0.05 -8.07
C GLU A 56 4.00 0.24 -8.46
N ALA A 57 3.76 1.13 -9.43
CA ALA A 57 2.42 1.35 -9.96
C ALA A 57 1.82 0.06 -10.54
N ARG A 58 2.63 -0.78 -11.23
CA ARG A 58 2.19 -2.09 -11.71
C ARG A 58 1.87 -3.08 -10.58
N SER A 59 2.63 -3.05 -9.50
CA SER A 59 2.35 -3.89 -8.33
C SER A 59 1.06 -3.43 -7.64
N ALA A 60 0.90 -2.14 -7.39
CA ALA A 60 -0.30 -1.56 -6.81
C ALA A 60 -1.56 -1.78 -7.70
N ALA A 61 -1.40 -1.79 -9.03
CA ALA A 61 -2.50 -2.04 -9.97
C ALA A 61 -3.04 -3.47 -9.96
N ARG A 62 -2.31 -4.44 -9.37
CA ARG A 62 -2.80 -5.82 -9.17
C ARG A 62 -3.68 -5.97 -7.93
N LEU A 63 -3.64 -4.99 -7.06
CA LEU A 63 -4.35 -5.04 -5.79
C LEU A 63 -5.81 -4.63 -5.99
N GLU A 64 -6.69 -5.62 -6.02
CA GLU A 64 -8.14 -5.45 -6.12
C GLU A 64 -8.77 -5.74 -4.77
N HIS A 65 -9.18 -4.69 -4.05
CA HIS A 65 -9.81 -4.82 -2.75
C HIS A 65 -10.76 -3.63 -2.49
N PRO A 66 -11.96 -3.84 -1.88
CA PRO A 66 -12.92 -2.76 -1.65
C PRO A 66 -12.36 -1.62 -0.78
N ASN A 67 -11.45 -1.92 0.14
CA ASN A 67 -10.83 -0.94 1.02
C ASN A 67 -9.49 -0.39 0.50
N VAL A 68 -9.15 -0.58 -0.77
CA VAL A 68 -7.96 0.00 -1.43
C VAL A 68 -8.41 0.93 -2.54
N ALA A 69 -7.76 2.08 -2.67
CA ALA A 69 -7.94 2.95 -3.83
C ALA A 69 -7.25 2.32 -5.05
N SER A 70 -8.05 1.95 -6.05
CA SER A 70 -7.56 1.24 -7.25
C SER A 70 -6.67 2.12 -8.11
N VAL A 71 -5.54 1.59 -8.60
CA VAL A 71 -4.71 2.23 -9.62
C VAL A 71 -5.30 1.91 -11.00
N HIS A 72 -5.56 2.97 -11.79
CA HIS A 72 -6.20 2.85 -13.09
C HIS A 72 -5.22 2.97 -14.26
N ASP A 73 -4.18 3.81 -14.12
CA ASP A 73 -3.24 4.07 -15.20
C ASP A 73 -1.92 4.65 -14.67
N PHE A 74 -0.87 4.58 -15.49
CA PHE A 74 0.43 5.18 -15.26
C PHE A 74 0.92 5.82 -16.56
N GLY A 75 1.40 7.06 -16.49
CA GLY A 75 1.95 7.75 -17.63
C GLY A 75 3.13 8.65 -17.27
N THR A 76 3.71 9.25 -18.30
CA THR A 76 4.80 10.22 -18.17
C THR A 76 4.49 11.42 -19.04
N SER A 77 4.18 12.57 -18.43
CA SER A 77 3.79 13.77 -19.16
C SER A 77 5.00 14.64 -19.48
N SER A 78 5.14 15.01 -20.75
CA SER A 78 6.10 16.01 -21.23
C SER A 78 5.57 17.44 -21.20
N THR A 79 4.32 17.65 -20.79
CA THR A 79 3.69 18.98 -20.74
C THR A 79 4.19 19.87 -19.60
N TRP A 80 5.04 19.34 -18.72
CA TRP A 80 5.68 20.10 -17.64
C TRP A 80 6.98 20.76 -18.12
N PRO A 81 7.24 22.02 -17.82
CA PRO A 81 8.47 22.67 -18.26
C PRO A 81 9.70 21.96 -17.71
N GLY A 82 10.58 21.47 -18.57
CA GLY A 82 11.92 21.02 -18.26
C GLY A 82 12.18 19.53 -18.24
N ARG A 83 11.28 18.67 -17.74
CA ARG A 83 11.47 17.21 -17.72
C ARG A 83 10.13 16.47 -17.76
N PRO A 84 10.11 15.23 -18.31
CA PRO A 84 8.95 14.36 -18.21
C PRO A 84 8.63 14.07 -16.73
N VAL A 85 7.38 14.30 -16.34
CA VAL A 85 6.88 14.07 -14.98
C VAL A 85 6.05 12.78 -14.98
N PRO A 86 6.43 11.75 -14.23
CA PRO A 86 5.61 10.55 -14.08
C PRO A 86 4.33 10.89 -13.30
N TYR A 87 3.23 10.25 -13.67
CA TYR A 87 1.97 10.38 -12.97
C TYR A 87 1.27 9.03 -12.84
N ILE A 88 0.50 8.90 -11.77
CA ILE A 88 -0.34 7.75 -11.50
C ILE A 88 -1.79 8.21 -11.45
N VAL A 89 -2.65 7.51 -12.17
CA VAL A 89 -4.10 7.74 -12.15
C VAL A 89 -4.73 6.69 -11.27
N MET A 90 -5.56 7.13 -10.33
CA MET A 90 -6.19 6.24 -9.36
C MET A 90 -7.65 6.63 -9.12
N GLU A 91 -8.36 5.77 -8.43
CA GLU A 91 -9.71 6.02 -7.93
C GLU A 91 -9.74 7.34 -7.14
N LEU A 92 -10.69 8.20 -7.46
CA LEU A 92 -10.99 9.37 -6.65
C LEU A 92 -11.91 8.94 -5.51
N ALA A 93 -11.35 8.74 -4.33
CA ALA A 93 -12.12 8.45 -3.13
C ALA A 93 -12.81 9.73 -2.64
N GLU A 94 -14.14 9.74 -2.67
CA GLU A 94 -14.94 10.87 -2.20
C GLU A 94 -15.21 10.73 -0.70
N GLY A 95 -14.69 11.67 0.10
CA GLY A 95 -14.78 11.66 1.56
C GLY A 95 -13.72 12.54 2.19
N GLU A 96 -13.46 12.31 3.46
CA GLU A 96 -12.43 13.02 4.23
C GLU A 96 -11.41 12.04 4.77
N THR A 97 -10.17 12.48 4.95
CA THR A 97 -9.15 11.64 5.57
C THR A 97 -9.42 11.45 7.06
N LEU A 98 -9.04 10.30 7.59
CA LEU A 98 -9.09 10.04 9.03
C LEU A 98 -8.32 11.12 9.82
N ALA A 99 -7.27 11.71 9.23
CA ALA A 99 -6.54 12.81 9.84
C ALA A 99 -7.40 14.06 10.05
N VAL A 100 -8.35 14.35 9.18
CA VAL A 100 -9.30 15.46 9.34
C VAL A 100 -10.22 15.19 10.53
N HIS A 101 -10.80 14.00 10.61
CA HIS A 101 -11.70 13.61 11.70
C HIS A 101 -11.02 13.63 13.06
N LEU A 102 -9.77 13.15 13.15
CA LEU A 102 -9.01 13.11 14.41
C LEU A 102 -8.57 14.48 14.92
N ARG A 103 -8.70 15.55 14.13
CA ARG A 103 -8.50 16.93 14.63
C ARG A 103 -9.57 17.36 15.65
N ALA A 104 -10.76 16.77 15.57
CA ALA A 104 -11.84 17.04 16.51
C ALA A 104 -11.69 16.27 17.83
N GLY A 105 -10.80 15.31 17.91
CA GLY A 105 -10.55 14.46 19.06
C GLY A 105 -10.58 12.97 18.71
N PRO A 106 -10.57 12.10 19.73
CA PRO A 106 -10.65 10.65 19.52
C PRO A 106 -12.01 10.25 18.93
N LEU A 107 -12.02 9.15 18.20
CA LEU A 107 -13.25 8.55 17.69
C LEU A 107 -13.95 7.73 18.81
N ASP A 108 -15.26 7.52 18.67
CA ASP A 108 -15.92 6.43 19.38
C ASP A 108 -15.17 5.13 19.11
N TRP A 109 -14.96 4.32 20.15
CA TRP A 109 -14.13 3.13 20.04
C TRP A 109 -14.63 2.14 18.97
N ARG A 110 -15.97 2.03 18.79
CA ARG A 110 -16.54 1.13 17.76
C ARG A 110 -16.20 1.62 16.37
N ILE A 111 -16.21 2.93 16.15
CA ILE A 111 -15.82 3.54 14.87
C ILE A 111 -14.31 3.35 14.64
N ALA A 112 -13.48 3.63 15.65
CA ALA A 112 -12.03 3.47 15.56
C ALA A 112 -11.64 2.02 15.22
N VAL A 113 -12.24 1.05 15.93
CA VAL A 113 -12.01 -0.38 15.72
C VAL A 113 -12.47 -0.82 14.33
N ARG A 114 -13.66 -0.39 13.88
CA ARG A 114 -14.16 -0.70 12.53
C ARG A 114 -13.24 -0.14 11.44
N VAL A 115 -12.83 1.12 11.56
CA VAL A 115 -11.89 1.74 10.62
C VAL A 115 -10.59 0.93 10.54
N CYS A 116 -10.01 0.57 11.69
CA CYS A 116 -8.78 -0.22 11.74
C CYS A 116 -8.97 -1.66 11.24
N ALA A 117 -10.15 -2.26 11.41
CA ALA A 117 -10.48 -3.57 10.83
C ALA A 117 -10.45 -3.53 9.29
N GLU A 118 -11.07 -2.50 8.70
CA GLU A 118 -11.10 -2.31 7.25
C GLU A 118 -9.69 -1.97 6.69
N VAL A 119 -8.88 -1.19 7.42
CA VAL A 119 -7.46 -0.94 7.08
C VAL A 119 -6.65 -2.24 7.16
N ALA A 120 -6.81 -3.04 8.23
CA ALA A 120 -6.14 -4.33 8.38
C ALA A 120 -6.50 -5.31 7.26
N ALA A 121 -7.77 -5.32 6.81
CA ALA A 121 -8.21 -6.14 5.68
C ALA A 121 -7.56 -5.71 4.36
N ALA A 122 -7.44 -4.41 4.12
CA ALA A 122 -6.70 -3.87 2.97
C ALA A 122 -5.21 -4.28 3.00
N LEU A 123 -4.58 -4.18 4.18
CA LEU A 123 -3.20 -4.64 4.38
C LEU A 123 -3.07 -6.16 4.18
N ALA A 124 -4.05 -6.95 4.63
CA ALA A 124 -4.02 -8.41 4.44
C ALA A 124 -4.07 -8.78 2.95
N ALA A 125 -4.87 -8.07 2.15
CA ALA A 125 -4.91 -8.27 0.70
C ALA A 125 -3.57 -7.90 0.04
N ALA A 126 -2.96 -6.79 0.45
CA ALA A 126 -1.65 -6.36 -0.09
C ALA A 126 -0.52 -7.33 0.30
N HIS A 127 -0.47 -7.74 1.57
CA HIS A 127 0.54 -8.65 2.07
C HIS A 127 0.47 -10.03 1.42
N ALA A 128 -0.74 -10.51 1.08
CA ALA A 128 -0.93 -11.75 0.34
C ALA A 128 -0.33 -11.70 -1.08
N GLU A 129 -0.28 -10.51 -1.69
CA GLU A 129 0.36 -10.24 -3.00
C GLU A 129 1.84 -9.84 -2.87
N GLY A 130 2.40 -9.89 -1.65
CA GLY A 130 3.79 -9.48 -1.38
C GLY A 130 4.02 -7.96 -1.42
N ILE A 131 2.95 -7.17 -1.29
CA ILE A 131 3.01 -5.71 -1.30
C ILE A 131 2.96 -5.19 0.13
N VAL A 132 3.94 -4.37 0.52
CA VAL A 132 3.99 -3.68 1.81
C VAL A 132 3.60 -2.22 1.59
N HIS A 133 2.73 -1.67 2.45
CA HIS A 133 2.23 -0.29 2.31
C HIS A 133 3.29 0.76 2.65
N ARG A 134 4.03 0.57 3.74
CA ARG A 134 5.17 1.39 4.21
C ARG A 134 4.84 2.79 4.76
N ASP A 135 3.63 3.30 4.53
CA ASP A 135 3.22 4.65 4.98
C ASP A 135 1.78 4.64 5.53
N VAL A 136 1.46 3.67 6.41
CA VAL A 136 0.15 3.60 7.07
C VAL A 136 0.03 4.73 8.09
N LYS A 137 -0.90 5.66 7.85
CA LYS A 137 -1.17 6.82 8.73
C LYS A 137 -2.55 7.42 8.46
N PRO A 138 -3.11 8.25 9.35
CA PRO A 138 -4.45 8.82 9.18
C PRO A 138 -4.64 9.62 7.88
N ALA A 139 -3.58 10.24 7.34
CA ALA A 139 -3.65 11.00 6.09
C ALA A 139 -3.86 10.11 4.86
N ASN A 140 -3.49 8.82 4.94
CA ASN A 140 -3.63 7.84 3.87
C ASN A 140 -4.85 6.92 4.05
N VAL A 141 -5.75 7.25 4.98
CA VAL A 141 -7.01 6.55 5.23
C VAL A 141 -8.16 7.50 4.96
N MET A 142 -8.94 7.22 3.91
CA MET A 142 -10.15 7.99 3.56
C MET A 142 -11.38 7.32 4.17
N LEU A 143 -12.22 8.11 4.81
CA LEU A 143 -13.55 7.72 5.25
C LEU A 143 -14.55 8.14 4.16
N THR A 144 -15.14 7.17 3.50
CA THR A 144 -16.12 7.39 2.41
C THR A 144 -17.49 6.84 2.80
N PRO A 145 -18.58 7.24 2.13
CA PRO A 145 -19.88 6.64 2.35
C PRO A 145 -19.95 5.12 2.11
N ALA A 146 -19.02 4.59 1.30
CA ALA A 146 -18.92 3.16 0.99
C ALA A 146 -18.03 2.38 1.95
N GLY A 147 -17.39 3.03 2.93
CA GLY A 147 -16.42 2.45 3.86
C GLY A 147 -15.05 3.11 3.76
N VAL A 148 -14.05 2.47 4.35
CA VAL A 148 -12.67 2.96 4.33
C VAL A 148 -11.99 2.68 2.99
N LYS A 149 -11.20 3.65 2.52
CA LYS A 149 -10.27 3.48 1.40
C LYS A 149 -8.85 3.81 1.87
N VAL A 150 -7.94 2.85 1.76
CA VAL A 150 -6.51 3.06 2.00
C VAL A 150 -5.88 3.54 0.70
N LEU A 151 -5.14 4.63 0.80
CA LEU A 151 -4.50 5.33 -0.32
C LEU A 151 -3.00 4.98 -0.39
N ASP A 152 -2.40 5.16 -1.56
CA ASP A 152 -0.94 5.22 -1.76
C ASP A 152 -0.14 3.96 -1.35
N PHE A 153 -0.63 2.75 -1.67
CA PHE A 153 0.13 1.52 -1.46
C PHE A 153 1.48 1.53 -2.20
N GLY A 154 2.57 1.47 -1.44
CA GLY A 154 3.93 1.27 -1.96
C GLY A 154 4.50 2.36 -2.88
N ILE A 155 3.70 3.34 -3.29
CA ILE A 155 4.04 4.34 -4.32
C ILE A 155 5.04 5.40 -3.79
N ALA A 156 5.20 5.51 -2.48
CA ALA A 156 5.98 6.60 -1.87
C ALA A 156 7.52 6.38 -1.94
N ILE A 157 7.98 5.14 -2.07
CA ILE A 157 9.43 4.81 -2.01
C ILE A 157 10.09 4.76 -3.39
N ALA A 158 9.28 4.62 -4.47
CA ALA A 158 9.81 4.75 -5.83
C ALA A 158 10.35 6.16 -6.14
N ALA A 159 9.89 7.15 -5.43
CA ALA A 159 10.32 8.54 -5.62
C ALA A 159 11.71 8.87 -5.03
N GLY A 160 12.45 7.86 -4.56
CA GLY A 160 13.81 8.02 -4.04
C GLY A 160 13.84 8.16 -2.53
N GLU A 161 14.84 7.57 -1.92
CA GLU A 161 15.34 7.62 -0.56
C GLU A 161 14.36 7.88 0.60
N PRO A 162 14.53 7.20 1.74
CA PRO A 162 13.83 7.61 2.94
C PRO A 162 14.04 9.12 3.09
N ASP A 163 12.94 9.85 3.24
CA ASP A 163 13.00 11.29 3.54
C ASP A 163 14.12 11.49 4.57
N PRO A 164 15.25 12.17 4.23
CA PRO A 164 16.27 12.42 5.21
C PRO A 164 15.55 13.09 6.37
N MET A 165 15.57 12.45 7.55
CA MET A 165 14.86 12.95 8.72
C MET A 165 15.25 14.41 8.92
N PRO A 166 14.37 15.39 8.59
CA PRO A 166 14.75 16.78 8.71
C PRO A 166 14.97 17.07 10.20
N THR A 167 16.21 17.33 10.56
CA THR A 167 16.56 17.78 11.91
C THR A 167 15.68 18.99 12.26
N GLY A 168 14.73 18.81 13.19
CA GLY A 168 13.90 19.87 13.72
C GLY A 168 12.44 19.94 13.24
N MET A 169 11.94 18.98 12.45
CA MET A 169 10.54 18.96 12.04
C MET A 169 9.60 18.32 13.07
N VAL A 170 8.40 18.88 13.14
CA VAL A 170 7.27 18.43 13.97
C VAL A 170 6.85 17.01 13.60
N LEU A 171 6.53 16.22 14.60
CA LEU A 171 6.13 14.82 14.60
C LEU A 171 4.98 14.52 13.61
N GLY A 172 5.29 14.22 12.36
CA GLY A 172 4.34 13.73 11.36
C GLY A 172 4.55 12.23 11.09
N THR A 173 5.10 11.91 9.95
CA THR A 173 5.36 10.54 9.47
C THR A 173 6.25 9.69 10.41
N PRO A 174 7.32 10.20 11.06
CA PRO A 174 8.18 9.39 11.93
C PRO A 174 7.46 8.68 13.08
N ALA A 175 6.33 9.20 13.53
CA ALA A 175 5.58 8.59 14.64
C ALA A 175 5.01 7.21 14.29
N TYR A 176 4.80 6.91 13.00
CA TYR A 176 4.23 5.66 12.49
C TYR A 176 5.29 4.66 12.02
N LEU A 177 6.57 5.06 11.92
CA LEU A 177 7.65 4.16 11.54
C LEU A 177 7.89 3.12 12.62
N ALA A 178 8.05 1.87 12.22
CA ALA A 178 8.42 0.79 13.12
C ALA A 178 9.87 0.94 13.60
N PRO A 179 10.23 0.39 14.78
CA PRO A 179 11.60 0.48 15.32
C PRO A 179 12.68 0.02 14.33
N GLU A 180 12.47 -1.11 13.66
CA GLU A 180 13.41 -1.67 12.68
C GLU A 180 13.61 -0.77 11.44
N GLN A 181 12.62 0.04 11.07
CA GLN A 181 12.76 0.97 9.95
C GLN A 181 13.67 2.16 10.29
N LEU A 182 13.85 2.46 11.58
CA LEU A 182 14.77 3.48 12.05
C LEU A 182 16.22 3.01 11.96
N ASP A 183 16.45 1.70 11.92
CA ASP A 183 17.76 1.06 11.72
C ASP A 183 17.98 0.71 10.22
N GLU A 184 17.26 1.37 9.29
CA GLU A 184 17.36 1.20 7.83
C GLU A 184 17.04 -0.22 7.33
N ALA A 185 16.33 -1.02 8.13
CA ALA A 185 15.90 -2.35 7.70
C ALA A 185 14.83 -2.26 6.60
N PRO A 186 14.80 -3.21 5.66
CA PRO A 186 13.74 -3.25 4.65
C PRO A 186 12.35 -3.31 5.28
N ALA A 187 11.42 -2.53 4.75
CA ALA A 187 10.04 -2.57 5.24
C ALA A 187 9.41 -3.94 4.97
N THR A 188 8.83 -4.52 6.00
CA THR A 188 8.15 -5.81 6.00
C THR A 188 6.66 -5.64 6.33
N PRO A 189 5.80 -6.64 6.10
CA PRO A 189 4.42 -6.62 6.59
C PRO A 189 4.29 -6.27 8.06
N ALA A 190 5.25 -6.68 8.90
CA ALA A 190 5.27 -6.36 10.33
C ALA A 190 5.44 -4.86 10.61
N ALA A 191 6.10 -4.10 9.72
CA ALA A 191 6.20 -2.65 9.85
C ALA A 191 4.83 -1.97 9.64
N ASP A 192 4.02 -2.44 8.68
CA ASP A 192 2.65 -1.96 8.50
C ASP A 192 1.77 -2.28 9.73
N MET A 193 2.01 -3.42 10.38
CA MET A 193 1.29 -3.79 11.61
C MET A 193 1.63 -2.87 12.78
N TYR A 194 2.89 -2.47 12.91
CA TYR A 194 3.27 -1.46 13.90
C TYR A 194 2.55 -0.13 13.63
N ALA A 195 2.56 0.33 12.39
CA ALA A 195 1.86 1.54 11.98
C ALA A 195 0.34 1.46 12.20
N LEU A 196 -0.28 0.28 11.99
CA LEU A 196 -1.69 0.02 12.34
C LEU A 196 -1.92 0.12 13.85
N GLY A 197 -1.00 -0.40 14.68
CA GLY A 197 -1.06 -0.25 16.14
C GLY A 197 -1.06 1.22 16.57
N VAL A 198 -0.16 2.03 15.99
CA VAL A 198 -0.13 3.49 16.22
C VAL A 198 -1.42 4.15 15.75
N LEU A 199 -1.95 3.74 14.58
CA LEU A 199 -3.20 4.26 14.03
C LEU A 199 -4.39 3.98 14.96
N LEU A 200 -4.52 2.75 15.46
CA LEU A 200 -5.57 2.34 16.39
C LEU A 200 -5.45 3.11 17.71
N TYR A 201 -4.25 3.15 18.29
CA TYR A 201 -3.98 3.92 19.52
C TYR A 201 -4.37 5.39 19.36
N TYR A 202 -3.94 6.03 18.26
CA TYR A 202 -4.23 7.43 17.97
C TYR A 202 -5.73 7.67 17.72
N SER A 203 -6.40 6.77 17.03
CA SER A 203 -7.84 6.87 16.78
C SER A 203 -8.67 6.78 18.06
N LEU A 204 -8.23 5.97 19.03
CA LEU A 204 -8.89 5.77 20.32
C LEU A 204 -8.61 6.88 21.31
N THR A 205 -7.45 7.56 21.24
CA THR A 205 -6.99 8.47 22.30
C THR A 205 -6.73 9.89 21.84
N ALA A 206 -6.66 10.15 20.53
CA ALA A 206 -6.10 11.34 19.91
C ALA A 206 -4.69 11.70 20.40
N ARG A 207 -3.94 10.70 20.88
CA ARG A 207 -2.56 10.83 21.36
C ARG A 207 -1.70 9.76 20.71
N LEU A 208 -0.41 10.05 20.55
CA LEU A 208 0.56 9.05 20.11
C LEU A 208 1.02 8.19 21.30
N PRO A 209 1.39 6.90 21.07
CA PRO A 209 1.85 5.99 22.12
C PRO A 209 3.19 6.40 22.76
N TYR A 210 3.91 7.33 22.13
CA TYR A 210 5.11 7.95 22.68
C TYR A 210 4.99 9.47 22.65
N ARG A 211 5.30 10.11 23.76
CA ARG A 211 5.30 11.58 23.86
C ARG A 211 6.66 12.11 23.49
N ALA A 212 6.74 12.77 22.36
CA ALA A 212 7.95 13.43 21.87
C ALA A 212 7.56 14.66 21.05
N ALA A 213 8.33 15.73 21.14
CA ALA A 213 8.10 16.95 20.37
C ALA A 213 8.82 16.92 19.01
N THR A 214 9.87 16.11 18.88
CA THR A 214 10.69 15.99 17.65
C THR A 214 10.93 14.53 17.30
N ALA A 215 11.30 14.26 16.03
CA ALA A 215 11.68 12.93 15.58
C ALA A 215 12.88 12.39 16.34
N SER A 216 13.88 13.22 16.61
CA SER A 216 15.07 12.81 17.38
C SER A 216 14.74 12.46 18.82
N GLU A 217 13.83 13.21 19.46
CA GLU A 217 13.35 12.89 20.80
C GLU A 217 12.56 11.58 20.81
N LEU A 218 11.71 11.33 19.79
CA LEU A 218 10.99 10.08 19.63
C LEU A 218 11.91 8.86 19.61
N LEU A 219 13.01 8.93 18.87
CA LEU A 219 14.03 7.87 18.85
C LEU A 219 14.62 7.60 20.23
N LEU A 220 14.91 8.66 20.98
CA LEU A 220 15.46 8.54 22.34
C LEU A 220 14.43 7.96 23.31
N VAL A 221 13.17 8.39 23.22
CA VAL A 221 12.09 7.92 24.07
C VAL A 221 11.81 6.44 23.83
N ARG A 222 11.70 6.01 22.58
CA ARG A 222 11.47 4.60 22.21
C ARG A 222 12.55 3.64 22.72
N ARG A 223 13.82 4.08 22.73
CA ARG A 223 14.94 3.27 23.28
C ARG A 223 14.93 3.14 24.81
N ARG A 224 14.18 3.97 25.51
CA ARG A 224 14.23 4.08 26.98
C ARG A 224 13.00 3.55 27.68
N GLN A 225 11.85 3.54 27.01
CA GLN A 225 10.59 3.19 27.63
C GLN A 225 9.64 2.53 26.60
N PRO A 226 8.78 1.60 27.05
CA PRO A 226 7.74 1.01 26.22
C PRO A 226 6.71 2.08 25.81
N PRO A 227 5.82 1.76 24.82
CA PRO A 227 4.70 2.63 24.48
C PRO A 227 3.78 2.84 25.68
N GLU A 228 3.18 4.02 25.80
CA GLU A 228 2.16 4.27 26.80
C GLU A 228 0.99 3.27 26.59
N PRO A 229 0.54 2.55 27.64
CA PRO A 229 -0.59 1.65 27.50
C PRO A 229 -1.86 2.43 27.13
N LEU A 230 -2.82 1.77 26.46
CA LEU A 230 -4.13 2.38 26.25
C LEU A 230 -4.77 2.71 27.61
N PRO A 231 -5.38 3.90 27.74
CA PRO A 231 -6.16 4.21 28.94
C PRO A 231 -7.38 3.30 29.00
N ASP A 232 -8.02 3.24 30.18
CA ASP A 232 -9.30 2.57 30.32
C ASP A 232 -10.37 3.28 29.48
N ILE A 233 -10.90 2.60 28.48
CA ILE A 233 -11.94 3.11 27.57
C ILE A 233 -13.19 2.28 27.81
N ALA A 234 -14.24 2.94 28.30
CA ALA A 234 -15.49 2.29 28.68
C ALA A 234 -16.08 1.47 27.52
N GLY A 235 -16.23 0.17 27.72
CA GLY A 235 -16.82 -0.75 26.76
C GLY A 235 -15.89 -1.21 25.64
N LEU A 236 -14.62 -0.82 25.64
CA LEU A 236 -13.63 -1.39 24.73
C LEU A 236 -13.33 -2.84 25.15
N PRO A 237 -13.45 -3.84 24.24
CA PRO A 237 -13.08 -5.20 24.54
C PRO A 237 -11.59 -5.33 24.86
N PRO A 238 -11.19 -6.12 25.89
CA PRO A 238 -9.78 -6.27 26.26
C PRO A 238 -8.92 -6.81 25.13
N GLU A 239 -9.47 -7.65 24.26
CA GLU A 239 -8.77 -8.23 23.10
C GLU A 239 -8.31 -7.16 22.11
N VAL A 240 -9.03 -6.06 21.99
CA VAL A 240 -8.65 -4.92 21.14
C VAL A 240 -7.47 -4.18 21.76
N ALA A 241 -7.45 -4.01 23.09
CA ALA A 241 -6.33 -3.38 23.78
C ALA A 241 -5.06 -4.26 23.70
N GLU A 242 -5.21 -5.57 23.86
CA GLU A 242 -4.13 -6.55 23.72
C GLU A 242 -3.57 -6.56 22.29
N LEU A 243 -4.45 -6.54 21.27
CA LEU A 243 -4.03 -6.44 19.86
C LEU A 243 -3.26 -5.14 19.60
N CYS A 244 -3.76 -4.01 20.10
CA CYS A 244 -3.08 -2.73 19.95
C CYS A 244 -1.67 -2.78 20.55
N HIS A 245 -1.55 -3.35 21.75
CA HIS A 245 -0.26 -3.54 22.41
C HIS A 245 0.67 -4.47 21.62
N SER A 246 0.17 -5.60 21.14
CA SER A 246 0.94 -6.56 20.35
C SER A 246 1.43 -5.97 19.03
N CYS A 247 0.62 -5.14 18.37
CA CYS A 247 1.05 -4.42 17.17
C CYS A 247 2.22 -3.46 17.45
N LEU A 248 2.30 -2.90 18.65
CA LEU A 248 3.35 -1.96 19.07
C LEU A 248 4.60 -2.65 19.63
N ALA A 249 4.70 -3.98 19.58
CA ALA A 249 5.87 -4.71 20.03
C ALA A 249 7.13 -4.28 19.27
N ASP A 250 8.26 -4.16 19.99
CA ASP A 250 9.55 -3.83 19.39
C ASP A 250 10.03 -4.92 18.43
N ASP A 251 9.85 -6.20 18.82
CA ASP A 251 10.16 -7.34 17.99
C ASP A 251 9.09 -7.55 16.90
N PRO A 252 9.43 -7.44 15.60
CA PRO A 252 8.48 -7.64 14.49
C PRO A 252 7.78 -9.02 14.50
N GLU A 253 8.43 -10.07 15.03
CA GLU A 253 7.87 -11.42 15.06
C GLU A 253 6.76 -11.59 16.11
N GLN A 254 6.69 -10.70 17.08
CA GLN A 254 5.62 -10.69 18.10
C GLN A 254 4.36 -9.98 17.62
N ARG A 255 4.43 -9.28 16.50
CA ARG A 255 3.29 -8.58 15.95
C ARG A 255 2.33 -9.53 15.23
N PRO A 256 1.02 -9.35 15.37
CA PRO A 256 0.05 -10.17 14.65
C PRO A 256 0.13 -9.94 13.15
N THR A 257 -0.29 -10.92 12.35
CA THR A 257 -0.46 -10.72 10.91
C THR A 257 -1.67 -9.80 10.64
N SER A 258 -1.67 -9.14 9.48
CA SER A 258 -2.78 -8.27 9.06
C SER A 258 -4.11 -9.02 8.97
N LEU A 259 -4.09 -10.29 8.56
CA LEU A 259 -5.28 -11.14 8.54
C LEU A 259 -5.84 -11.37 9.96
N VAL A 260 -5.00 -11.72 10.92
CA VAL A 260 -5.41 -11.92 12.32
C VAL A 260 -5.98 -10.63 12.90
N ALA A 261 -5.32 -9.49 12.68
CA ALA A 261 -5.80 -8.19 13.14
C ALA A 261 -7.15 -7.82 12.51
N ALA A 262 -7.32 -8.03 11.19
CA ALA A 262 -8.57 -7.74 10.50
C ALA A 262 -9.75 -8.52 11.08
N LEU A 263 -9.57 -9.82 11.31
CA LEU A 263 -10.62 -10.70 11.84
C LEU A 263 -10.97 -10.37 13.30
N LEU A 264 -9.95 -10.17 14.15
CA LEU A 264 -10.16 -9.86 15.56
C LEU A 264 -10.86 -8.51 15.75
N LEU A 265 -10.42 -7.47 15.03
CA LEU A 265 -11.06 -6.16 15.10
C LEU A 265 -12.48 -6.17 14.53
N ALA A 266 -12.72 -6.92 13.45
CA ALA A 266 -14.06 -7.05 12.89
C ALA A 266 -15.03 -7.76 13.84
N GLU A 267 -14.59 -8.85 14.50
CA GLU A 267 -15.37 -9.55 15.51
C GLU A 267 -15.75 -8.65 16.68
N ALA A 268 -14.81 -7.84 17.16
CA ALA A 268 -15.04 -6.93 18.30
C ALA A 268 -16.17 -5.91 18.09
N VAL A 269 -16.55 -5.62 16.85
CA VAL A 269 -17.60 -4.65 16.48
C VAL A 269 -18.70 -5.24 15.59
N ASP A 270 -18.77 -6.56 15.47
CA ASP A 270 -19.70 -7.28 14.58
C ASP A 270 -19.71 -6.72 13.14
N ALA A 271 -18.52 -6.40 12.64
CA ALA A 271 -18.35 -5.87 11.29
C ALA A 271 -17.96 -6.98 10.31
N ARG A 272 -18.30 -6.77 9.03
CA ARG A 272 -17.83 -7.63 7.94
C ARG A 272 -16.65 -6.97 7.25
N VAL A 273 -15.58 -7.74 7.07
CA VAL A 273 -14.39 -7.32 6.32
C VAL A 273 -14.13 -8.31 5.18
N TYR A 274 -13.55 -7.80 4.11
CA TYR A 274 -13.07 -8.63 3.01
C TYR A 274 -11.65 -9.06 3.33
N VAL A 275 -11.37 -10.36 3.29
CA VAL A 275 -10.04 -10.89 3.50
C VAL A 275 -9.68 -11.85 2.36
N PRO A 276 -8.41 -11.91 1.94
CA PRO A 276 -8.01 -12.80 0.87
C PRO A 276 -8.22 -14.25 1.29
N MET A 277 -8.99 -15.00 0.50
CA MET A 277 -9.11 -16.44 0.65
C MET A 277 -8.05 -17.11 -0.21
N THR A 278 -6.99 -17.60 0.40
CA THR A 278 -6.05 -18.48 -0.29
C THR A 278 -6.72 -19.83 -0.46
N ILE A 279 -7.37 -20.06 -1.59
CA ILE A 279 -7.76 -21.41 -1.99
C ILE A 279 -6.45 -22.10 -2.36
N PRO A 280 -6.00 -23.16 -1.64
CA PRO A 280 -4.83 -23.91 -2.03
C PRO A 280 -5.12 -24.41 -3.45
N THR A 281 -4.49 -23.83 -4.45
CA THR A 281 -4.42 -24.46 -5.75
C THR A 281 -3.60 -25.71 -5.53
N SER A 282 -4.29 -26.85 -5.27
CA SER A 282 -3.68 -28.17 -5.51
C SER A 282 -3.05 -28.00 -6.88
N ARG A 283 -1.74 -28.23 -7.00
CA ARG A 283 -1.08 -28.35 -8.30
C ARG A 283 -1.89 -29.39 -9.09
N ARG A 284 -2.90 -28.94 -9.81
CA ARG A 284 -3.38 -29.68 -10.96
C ARG A 284 -2.15 -29.68 -11.87
N SER A 285 -1.44 -30.82 -11.91
CA SER A 285 -0.71 -31.19 -13.10
C SER A 285 -1.64 -30.81 -14.25
N ALA A 286 -1.22 -29.85 -15.07
CA ALA A 286 -2.00 -29.44 -16.22
C ALA A 286 -2.37 -30.73 -16.93
N PRO A 287 -3.66 -30.99 -17.22
CA PRO A 287 -4.00 -32.11 -18.06
C PRO A 287 -3.26 -31.85 -19.37
N THR A 288 -2.32 -32.73 -19.71
CA THR A 288 -1.71 -32.75 -21.04
C THR A 288 -2.88 -32.83 -22.00
N SER A 289 -3.14 -31.72 -22.67
CA SER A 289 -4.20 -31.70 -23.68
C SER A 289 -3.88 -32.76 -24.73
N PRO A 290 -4.81 -33.63 -25.15
CA PRO A 290 -4.60 -34.60 -26.18
C PRO A 290 -4.02 -33.99 -27.47
N TRP A 291 -4.21 -32.69 -27.64
CA TRP A 291 -3.69 -31.91 -28.78
C TRP A 291 -2.20 -31.58 -28.65
N THR A 292 -1.65 -31.46 -27.42
CA THR A 292 -0.22 -31.23 -27.17
C THR A 292 0.61 -32.53 -27.40
N GLU A 293 0.04 -33.69 -27.07
CA GLU A 293 0.71 -34.96 -27.35
C GLU A 293 0.73 -35.26 -28.85
N ARG A 294 -0.33 -34.92 -29.59
CA ARG A 294 -0.37 -35.10 -31.04
C ARG A 294 0.61 -34.18 -31.77
N ALA A 295 0.72 -32.93 -31.38
CA ALA A 295 1.70 -31.99 -31.94
C ALA A 295 3.15 -32.39 -31.67
N ALA A 296 3.43 -32.99 -30.50
CA ALA A 296 4.76 -33.50 -30.16
C ALA A 296 5.10 -34.78 -30.96
N ALA A 297 4.12 -35.66 -31.22
CA ALA A 297 4.29 -36.86 -32.01
C ALA A 297 4.55 -36.53 -33.52
N GLU A 298 3.77 -35.60 -34.06
CA GLU A 298 3.93 -35.14 -35.46
C GLU A 298 5.28 -34.41 -35.69
N ALA A 299 5.77 -33.64 -34.70
CA ALA A 299 7.08 -33.00 -34.77
C ALA A 299 8.23 -34.02 -34.71
N THR A 300 8.08 -35.13 -33.97
CA THR A 300 9.08 -36.20 -33.89
C THR A 300 9.14 -37.01 -35.17
N GLU A 301 8.01 -37.27 -35.82
CA GLU A 301 7.93 -38.00 -37.08
C GLU A 301 8.50 -37.18 -38.25
N ALA A 302 8.28 -35.86 -38.25
CA ALA A 302 8.86 -34.96 -39.27
C ALA A 302 10.40 -34.86 -39.20
N VAL A 303 10.99 -35.01 -38.02
CA VAL A 303 12.45 -35.02 -37.83
C VAL A 303 13.07 -36.37 -38.27
N ALA A 304 12.33 -37.49 -38.10
CA ALA A 304 12.81 -38.82 -38.51
C ALA A 304 12.86 -38.99 -40.02
N VAL A 305 11.95 -38.38 -40.78
CA VAL A 305 11.92 -38.45 -42.26
C VAL A 305 13.00 -37.58 -42.90
N ALA A 306 13.55 -36.60 -42.23
CA ALA A 306 14.61 -35.71 -42.74
C ALA A 306 16.03 -36.26 -42.61
N HIS A 307 16.24 -37.47 -42.07
CA HIS A 307 17.57 -38.04 -41.78
C HIS A 307 17.83 -39.40 -42.44
N GLU A 308 17.31 -39.65 -43.64
CA GLU A 308 17.83 -40.76 -44.46
C GLU A 308 19.02 -40.29 -45.30
N PRO A 309 20.22 -40.85 -45.05
CA PRO A 309 21.40 -40.52 -45.88
C PRO A 309 21.31 -41.17 -47.23
N ASN A 310 21.24 -40.35 -48.27
CA ASN A 310 21.32 -40.76 -49.69
C ASN A 310 22.75 -41.25 -49.98
N LEU A 311 22.95 -42.59 -50.02
CA LEU A 311 24.19 -43.20 -50.42
C LEU A 311 24.24 -43.25 -51.95
N PRO A 312 25.30 -42.73 -52.64
CA PRO A 312 25.43 -42.88 -54.06
C PRO A 312 25.94 -44.28 -54.39
N SER A 313 25.22 -45.03 -55.26
CA SER A 313 25.62 -46.26 -55.86
C SER A 313 26.78 -46.03 -56.80
N ALA A 314 27.87 -46.78 -56.60
CA ALA A 314 29.01 -46.88 -57.50
C ALA A 314 28.62 -47.62 -58.77
N ARG A 315 28.95 -47.02 -59.93
CA ARG A 315 29.56 -47.69 -61.14
C ARG A 315 30.44 -46.68 -61.87
#